data_b57b784ffd8ec66be78776505e19dfc4
#
_entry.id   b57b784ffd8ec66be78776505e19dfc4
#
_cell.length_a   1.000
_cell.length_b   1.000
_cell.length_c   1.000
_cell.angle_alpha   90.00
_cell.angle_beta   90.00
_cell.angle_gamma   90.00
#
_symmetry.space_group_name_H-M   'P 1'
#
loop_
_entity.id
_entity.type
_entity.pdbx_description
1 polymer ?
#
loop_
_entity_poly.entity_id
_entity_poly.type
_entity_poly.pdbx_seq_one_letter_code
_entity_poly.pdbx_strand_id
1 'polypeptide(L)'
;MSTIKLTVSDSLEVKPDILKIIISVKAKSKTYEDAMSLGTRKVSAIKNIVTKYDKDLSCMSVKSIQVLPNYINVEKKDKNLFGSTSAVEKRLVNFDYSSGVEIKITPDTEFVSKLYADLLMFDSSCRVVFEYNLSN
;
A
#
# COMPACT_ATOMS: atom_id res chain seq x y z
N MET A 1 -0.94 6.49 -24.01
CA MET A 1 -2.34 6.88 -23.74
C MET A 1 -3.24 5.64 -23.78
N SER A 2 -3.98 5.45 -22.74
CA SER A 2 -4.91 4.32 -22.68
C SER A 2 -6.29 4.73 -23.20
N THR A 3 -6.79 3.97 -24.13
CA THR A 3 -8.13 4.15 -24.68
C THR A 3 -8.94 2.90 -24.37
N ILE A 4 -10.11 3.11 -23.80
CA ILE A 4 -11.04 2.00 -23.55
C ILE A 4 -12.05 2.00 -24.68
N LYS A 5 -12.12 0.89 -25.39
CA LYS A 5 -13.13 0.70 -26.41
C LYS A 5 -14.30 -0.06 -25.79
N LEU A 6 -15.43 0.59 -25.74
CA LEU A 6 -16.66 -0.05 -25.29
C LEU A 6 -17.35 -0.65 -26.49
N THR A 7 -17.78 -1.91 -26.35
CA THR A 7 -18.49 -2.60 -27.38
C THR A 7 -19.95 -2.16 -27.36
N VAL A 8 -20.20 -0.99 -27.94
CA VAL A 8 -21.56 -0.51 -28.18
C VAL A 8 -21.77 -0.43 -29.69
N SER A 9 -23.02 -0.35 -30.07
CA SER A 9 -23.40 -0.32 -31.50
C SER A 9 -22.74 0.83 -32.29
N ASP A 10 -22.33 1.88 -31.60
CA ASP A 10 -21.75 3.07 -32.23
C ASP A 10 -20.22 3.06 -32.23
N SER A 11 -19.57 2.04 -31.67
CA SER A 11 -18.12 1.95 -31.56
C SER A 11 -17.50 3.19 -30.90
N LEU A 12 -18.11 3.66 -29.84
CA LEU A 12 -17.62 4.81 -29.09
C LEU A 12 -16.33 4.52 -28.40
N GLU A 13 -15.33 5.36 -28.67
CA GLU A 13 -14.12 5.38 -27.87
C GLU A 13 -14.30 6.29 -26.68
N VAL A 14 -14.11 5.74 -25.48
CA VAL A 14 -14.18 6.52 -24.26
C VAL A 14 -12.78 6.59 -23.69
N LYS A 15 -12.25 7.81 -23.56
CA LYS A 15 -10.95 8.03 -22.92
C LYS A 15 -11.18 8.28 -21.43
N PRO A 16 -10.52 7.53 -20.56
CA PRO A 16 -10.61 7.84 -19.13
C PRO A 16 -9.96 9.20 -18.87
N ASP A 17 -10.65 10.05 -18.13
CA ASP A 17 -10.15 11.38 -17.76
C ASP A 17 -9.17 11.32 -16.61
N ILE A 18 -9.31 10.33 -15.76
CA ILE A 18 -8.52 10.19 -14.54
C ILE A 18 -7.97 8.78 -14.46
N LEU A 19 -6.67 8.70 -14.27
CA LEU A 19 -6.01 7.46 -13.88
C LEU A 19 -5.74 7.53 -12.37
N LYS A 20 -6.26 6.57 -11.65
CA LYS A 20 -6.05 6.43 -10.22
C LYS A 20 -5.06 5.30 -9.99
N ILE A 21 -3.95 5.62 -9.33
CA ILE A 21 -2.92 4.66 -8.99
C ILE A 21 -2.98 4.44 -7.48
N ILE A 22 -3.17 3.21 -7.06
CA ILE A 22 -3.24 2.85 -5.65
C ILE A 22 -2.05 1.98 -5.32
N ILE A 23 -1.22 2.45 -4.39
CA ILE A 23 -0.01 1.74 -3.96
C ILE A 23 -0.20 1.32 -2.51
N SER A 24 -0.18 0.02 -2.26
CA SER A 24 -0.24 -0.52 -0.91
C SER A 24 1.15 -0.51 -0.29
N VAL A 25 1.28 0.21 0.82
CA VAL A 25 2.54 0.34 1.55
C VAL A 25 2.45 -0.49 2.83
N LYS A 26 3.42 -1.37 3.03
CA LYS A 26 3.49 -2.22 4.21
C LYS A 26 4.88 -2.18 4.81
N ALA A 27 4.94 -2.19 6.12
CA ALA A 27 6.20 -2.27 6.85
C ALA A 27 5.97 -3.04 8.16
N LYS A 28 7.00 -3.70 8.62
CA LYS A 28 6.93 -4.49 9.84
C LYS A 28 8.13 -4.16 10.71
N SER A 29 7.91 -4.01 12.00
CA SER A 29 8.99 -3.79 12.95
C SER A 29 8.60 -4.29 14.33
N LYS A 30 9.60 -4.41 15.21
CA LYS A 30 9.38 -4.90 16.57
C LYS A 30 8.66 -3.91 17.46
N THR A 31 8.74 -2.62 17.17
CA THR A 31 8.07 -1.58 17.94
C THR A 31 7.10 -0.80 17.08
N TYR A 32 6.09 -0.20 17.72
CA TYR A 32 5.12 0.66 17.06
C TYR A 32 5.82 1.83 16.35
N GLU A 33 6.73 2.48 17.06
CA GLU A 33 7.42 3.66 16.55
C GLU A 33 8.26 3.34 15.31
N ASP A 34 8.98 2.21 15.34
CA ASP A 34 9.79 1.78 14.21
C ASP A 34 8.95 1.38 13.01
N ALA A 35 7.83 0.70 13.24
CA ALA A 35 6.90 0.34 12.16
C ALA A 35 6.34 1.60 11.50
N MET A 36 5.91 2.58 12.28
CA MET A 36 5.42 3.85 11.78
C MET A 36 6.50 4.60 11.01
N SER A 37 7.73 4.63 11.54
CA SER A 37 8.86 5.29 10.89
C SER A 37 9.21 4.64 9.55
N LEU A 38 9.26 3.33 9.49
CA LEU A 38 9.52 2.60 8.25
C LEU A 38 8.44 2.84 7.20
N GLY A 39 7.17 2.79 7.61
CA GLY A 39 6.05 3.07 6.72
C GLY A 39 6.08 4.48 6.17
N THR A 40 6.37 5.45 7.04
CA THR A 40 6.47 6.86 6.66
C THR A 40 7.62 7.08 5.67
N ARG A 41 8.76 6.41 5.88
CA ARG A 41 9.88 6.49 4.93
C ARG A 41 9.52 5.95 3.56
N LYS A 42 8.77 4.84 3.51
CA LYS A 42 8.30 4.27 2.25
C LYS A 42 7.35 5.22 1.53
N VAL A 43 6.45 5.85 2.24
CA VAL A 43 5.56 6.87 1.68
C VAL A 43 6.36 8.06 1.16
N SER A 44 7.35 8.52 1.91
CA SER A 44 8.22 9.63 1.49
C SER A 44 9.01 9.28 0.22
N ALA A 45 9.46 8.04 0.09
CA ALA A 45 10.15 7.58 -1.12
C ALA A 45 9.22 7.63 -2.33
N ILE A 46 7.95 7.27 -2.16
CA ILE A 46 6.94 7.39 -3.22
C ILE A 46 6.72 8.85 -3.59
N LYS A 47 6.63 9.75 -2.61
CA LYS A 47 6.53 11.19 -2.86
C LYS A 47 7.71 11.70 -3.70
N ASN A 48 8.91 11.25 -3.37
CA ASN A 48 10.11 11.65 -4.11
C ASN A 48 10.08 11.15 -5.56
N ILE A 49 9.58 9.94 -5.79
CA ILE A 49 9.41 9.41 -7.14
C ILE A 49 8.40 10.25 -7.93
N VAL A 50 7.27 10.58 -7.33
CA VAL A 50 6.24 11.41 -7.96
C VAL A 50 6.80 12.79 -8.33
N THR A 51 7.52 13.41 -7.41
CA THR A 51 8.13 14.72 -7.63
C THR A 51 9.22 14.67 -8.72
N LYS A 52 9.98 13.59 -8.76
CA LYS A 52 11.03 13.38 -9.76
C LYS A 52 10.51 13.47 -11.20
N TYR A 53 9.27 13.05 -11.42
CA TYR A 53 8.66 13.08 -12.75
C TYR A 53 7.75 14.30 -12.95
N ASP A 54 8.00 15.37 -12.25
CA ASP A 54 7.32 16.67 -12.37
C ASP A 54 5.80 16.60 -12.10
N LYS A 55 5.39 15.66 -11.26
CA LYS A 55 3.98 15.58 -10.83
C LYS A 55 3.78 16.40 -9.57
N ASP A 56 2.66 17.08 -9.50
CA ASP A 56 2.27 17.87 -8.35
C ASP A 56 1.87 16.94 -7.21
N LEU A 57 2.39 17.19 -6.01
CA LEU A 57 2.02 16.40 -4.81
C LEU A 57 0.54 16.53 -4.44
N SER A 58 -0.17 17.55 -4.95
CA SER A 58 -1.61 17.65 -4.75
C SER A 58 -2.38 16.49 -5.38
N CYS A 59 -1.78 15.78 -6.34
CA CYS A 59 -2.38 14.59 -6.93
C CYS A 59 -2.29 13.36 -6.04
N MET A 60 -1.51 13.42 -4.96
CA MET A 60 -1.22 12.30 -4.09
C MET A 60 -1.87 12.46 -2.73
N SER A 61 -2.46 11.39 -2.23
CA SER A 61 -2.99 11.34 -0.86
C SER A 61 -2.64 10.01 -0.21
N VAL A 62 -2.49 10.04 1.11
CA VAL A 62 -2.22 8.83 1.90
C VAL A 62 -3.48 8.52 2.69
N LYS A 63 -3.96 7.29 2.57
CA LYS A 63 -5.21 6.87 3.19
C LYS A 63 -5.02 5.62 4.03
N SER A 64 -5.89 5.44 5.00
CA SER A 64 -6.01 4.21 5.78
C SER A 64 -4.71 3.82 6.48
N ILE A 65 -4.06 4.80 7.11
CA ILE A 65 -2.84 4.54 7.88
C ILE A 65 -3.21 3.74 9.12
N GLN A 66 -2.61 2.56 9.28
CA GLN A 66 -2.81 1.70 10.43
C GLN A 66 -1.48 1.12 10.88
N VAL A 67 -1.32 0.98 12.19
CA VAL A 67 -0.25 0.18 12.77
C VAL A 67 -0.90 -0.78 13.75
N LEU A 68 -0.83 -2.06 13.42
CA LEU A 68 -1.51 -3.10 14.19
C LEU A 68 -0.49 -4.04 14.82
N PRO A 69 -0.73 -4.43 16.09
CA PRO A 69 0.13 -5.40 16.75
C PRO A 69 -0.15 -6.81 16.25
N ASN A 70 0.91 -7.61 16.15
CA ASN A 70 0.82 -9.03 15.87
C ASN A 70 1.16 -9.82 17.10
N TYR A 71 0.30 -10.76 17.44
CA TYR A 71 0.47 -11.64 18.58
C TYR A 71 0.61 -13.09 18.12
N ILE A 72 1.36 -13.85 18.87
CA ILE A 72 1.39 -15.31 18.75
C ILE A 72 0.84 -15.91 20.02
N ASN A 73 0.25 -17.09 19.89
CA ASN A 73 -0.21 -17.87 21.03
C ASN A 73 0.93 -18.76 21.50
N VAL A 74 1.32 -18.61 22.75
CA VAL A 74 2.35 -19.42 23.37
C VAL A 74 1.70 -20.27 24.45
N GLU A 75 1.88 -21.59 24.35
CA GLU A 75 1.37 -22.49 25.35
C GLU A 75 2.28 -22.51 26.55
N LYS A 76 1.75 -22.15 27.73
CA LYS A 76 2.43 -22.27 29.00
C LYS A 76 1.94 -23.50 29.71
N LYS A 77 2.85 -24.40 30.07
CA LYS A 77 2.58 -25.53 30.94
C LYS A 77 3.04 -25.20 32.36
N ASP A 78 2.05 -24.99 33.22
CA ASP A 78 2.35 -24.85 34.65
C ASP A 78 2.18 -26.20 35.33
N LYS A 79 3.26 -26.66 35.97
CA LYS A 79 3.20 -27.83 36.84
C LYS A 79 2.84 -27.36 38.25
N ASN A 80 1.66 -27.77 38.69
CA ASN A 80 1.23 -27.52 40.05
C ASN A 80 0.97 -28.83 40.78
N LEU A 81 0.56 -28.75 42.03
CA LEU A 81 0.31 -29.91 42.89
C LEU A 81 -0.79 -30.82 42.34
N PHE A 82 -1.61 -30.34 41.48
CA PHE A 82 -2.79 -31.07 40.93
C PHE A 82 -2.60 -31.51 39.48
N GLY A 83 -1.37 -31.41 38.94
CA GLY A 83 -1.07 -31.81 37.58
C GLY A 83 -0.65 -30.60 36.71
N SER A 84 -0.49 -30.84 35.44
CA SER A 84 -0.14 -29.78 34.49
C SER A 84 -1.38 -29.14 33.92
N THR A 85 -1.48 -27.82 34.04
CA THR A 85 -2.47 -27.02 33.33
C THR A 85 -1.80 -26.34 32.15
N SER A 86 -2.44 -26.36 31.00
CA SER A 86 -1.98 -25.61 29.85
C SER A 86 -2.81 -24.33 29.73
N ALA A 87 -2.13 -23.21 29.70
CA ALA A 87 -2.73 -21.90 29.44
C ALA A 87 -2.16 -21.33 28.17
N VAL A 88 -3.01 -20.68 27.37
CA VAL A 88 -2.58 -20.00 26.16
C VAL A 88 -2.32 -18.55 26.50
N GLU A 89 -1.11 -18.10 26.30
CA GLU A 89 -0.70 -16.72 26.49
C GLU A 89 -0.47 -16.08 25.14
N LYS A 90 -1.01 -14.88 24.97
CA LYS A 90 -0.72 -14.06 23.78
C LYS A 90 0.56 -13.29 24.02
N ARG A 91 1.50 -13.46 23.10
CA ARG A 91 2.79 -12.75 23.16
C ARG A 91 2.90 -11.82 21.95
N LEU A 92 3.18 -10.56 22.21
CA LEU A 92 3.42 -9.57 21.16
C LEU A 92 4.73 -9.90 20.45
N VAL A 93 4.68 -9.96 19.12
CA VAL A 93 5.83 -10.28 18.29
C VAL A 93 6.35 -9.04 17.57
N ASN A 94 5.47 -8.32 16.89
CA ASN A 94 5.85 -7.17 16.11
C ASN A 94 4.60 -6.33 15.79
N PHE A 95 4.83 -5.26 15.02
CA PHE A 95 3.77 -4.38 14.54
C PHE A 95 3.82 -4.31 13.02
N ASP A 96 2.64 -4.28 12.41
CA ASP A 96 2.48 -4.10 10.97
C ASP A 96 1.93 -2.71 10.69
N TYR A 97 2.68 -1.95 9.89
CA TYR A 97 2.21 -0.72 9.29
C TYR A 97 1.55 -1.05 7.96
N SER A 98 0.44 -0.41 7.69
CA SER A 98 -0.18 -0.46 6.37
C SER A 98 -0.80 0.90 6.04
N SER A 99 -0.72 1.27 4.77
CA SER A 99 -1.38 2.46 4.24
C SER A 99 -1.59 2.30 2.75
N GLY A 100 -2.47 3.12 2.19
CA GLY A 100 -2.69 3.21 0.75
C GLY A 100 -2.26 4.58 0.26
N VAL A 101 -1.38 4.62 -0.72
CA VAL A 101 -1.03 5.86 -1.40
C VAL A 101 -1.84 5.92 -2.69
N GLU A 102 -2.61 6.98 -2.84
CA GLU A 102 -3.47 7.17 -3.99
C GLU A 102 -2.98 8.35 -4.81
N ILE A 103 -2.75 8.12 -6.09
CA ILE A 103 -2.28 9.14 -7.03
C ILE A 103 -3.33 9.26 -8.12
N LYS A 104 -3.87 10.47 -8.31
CA LYS A 104 -4.85 10.77 -9.36
C LYS A 104 -4.20 11.71 -10.38
N ILE A 105 -4.11 11.25 -11.61
CA ILE A 105 -3.49 12.00 -12.70
C ILE A 105 -4.32 11.83 -13.98
N THR A 106 -4.04 12.68 -14.96
CA THR A 106 -4.48 12.40 -16.31
C THR A 106 -3.69 11.19 -16.83
N PRO A 107 -4.31 10.33 -17.65
CA PRO A 107 -3.61 9.14 -18.13
C PRO A 107 -2.30 9.48 -18.85
N ASP A 108 -1.22 8.90 -18.36
CA ASP A 108 0.14 9.13 -18.85
C ASP A 108 0.90 7.82 -18.76
N THR A 109 0.97 7.12 -19.88
CA THR A 109 1.58 5.79 -19.96
C THR A 109 3.07 5.83 -19.62
N GLU A 110 3.77 6.88 -20.04
CA GLU A 110 5.19 7.03 -19.76
C GLU A 110 5.45 7.18 -18.26
N PHE A 111 4.68 8.04 -17.60
CA PHE A 111 4.80 8.22 -16.15
C PHE A 111 4.51 6.93 -15.40
N VAL A 112 3.43 6.23 -15.78
CA VAL A 112 3.04 4.96 -15.14
C VAL A 112 4.16 3.93 -15.24
N SER A 113 4.77 3.80 -16.41
CA SER A 113 5.86 2.85 -16.63
C SER A 113 7.07 3.16 -15.78
N LYS A 114 7.45 4.44 -15.71
CA LYS A 114 8.58 4.89 -14.91
C LYS A 114 8.32 4.75 -13.41
N LEU A 115 7.12 5.12 -12.99
CA LEU A 115 6.70 4.98 -11.60
C LEU A 115 6.75 3.52 -11.16
N TYR A 116 6.20 2.62 -11.96
CA TYR A 116 6.17 1.20 -11.65
C TYR A 116 7.58 0.62 -11.56
N ALA A 117 8.44 0.98 -12.50
CA ALA A 117 9.83 0.53 -12.50
C ALA A 117 10.58 1.00 -11.26
N ASP A 118 10.42 2.26 -10.89
CA ASP A 118 11.07 2.81 -9.70
C ASP A 118 10.53 2.19 -8.41
N LEU A 119 9.23 1.92 -8.35
CA LEU A 119 8.63 1.25 -7.19
C LEU A 119 9.16 -0.16 -7.02
N LEU A 120 9.30 -0.92 -8.11
CA LEU A 120 9.83 -2.27 -8.04
C LEU A 120 11.30 -2.29 -7.59
N MET A 121 12.09 -1.30 -8.01
CA MET A 121 13.47 -1.18 -7.55
C MET A 121 13.56 -0.78 -6.08
N PHE A 122 12.62 0.03 -5.62
CA PHE A 122 12.59 0.48 -4.25
C PHE A 122 12.06 -0.63 -3.31
N ASP A 123 10.96 -1.27 -3.69
CA ASP A 123 10.33 -2.32 -2.88
C ASP A 123 9.57 -3.27 -3.80
N SER A 124 10.16 -4.42 -4.07
CA SER A 124 9.56 -5.42 -4.96
C SER A 124 8.26 -6.01 -4.40
N SER A 125 7.97 -5.81 -3.11
CA SER A 125 6.74 -6.26 -2.48
C SER A 125 5.60 -5.25 -2.60
N CYS A 126 5.85 -4.06 -3.13
CA CYS A 126 4.82 -3.05 -3.33
C CYS A 126 3.74 -3.56 -4.27
N ARG A 127 2.51 -3.44 -3.83
CA ARG A 127 1.36 -3.80 -4.65
C ARG A 127 0.77 -2.53 -5.25
N VAL A 128 0.63 -2.53 -6.57
CA VAL A 128 0.12 -1.38 -7.31
C VAL A 128 -1.12 -1.79 -8.09
N VAL A 129 -2.17 -1.00 -7.95
CA VAL A 129 -3.43 -1.21 -8.68
C VAL A 129 -3.72 0.05 -9.49
N PHE A 130 -4.11 -0.13 -10.74
CA PHE A 130 -4.46 0.97 -11.64
C PHE A 130 -5.96 0.94 -11.92
N GLU A 131 -6.62 2.07 -11.76
CA GLU A 131 -8.02 2.24 -12.08
C GLU A 131 -8.22 3.42 -13.02
N TYR A 132 -8.98 3.20 -14.08
CA TYR A 132 -9.34 4.27 -15.01
C TYR A 132 -10.76 4.71 -14.72
N ASN A 133 -10.93 5.99 -14.46
CA ASN A 133 -12.23 6.58 -14.16
C ASN A 133 -12.55 7.68 -15.15
N LEU A 134 -13.84 7.82 -15.43
CA LEU A 134 -14.35 8.94 -16.22
C LEU A 134 -14.76 10.04 -15.24
N SER A 135 -14.37 11.27 -15.53
CA SER A 135 -14.90 12.40 -14.79
C SER A 135 -16.29 12.73 -15.32
N ASN A 136 -17.18 13.04 -14.41
CA ASN A 136 -18.55 13.45 -14.79
C ASN A 136 -18.66 14.95 -14.84
#